data_efb9eec51ccd68e19dc3d406886d4cda
#
_entry.id   efb9eec51ccd68e19dc3d406886d4cda
#
_cell.length_a   1.000
_cell.length_b   1.000
_cell.length_c   1.000
_cell.angle_alpha   90.00
_cell.angle_beta   90.00
_cell.angle_gamma   90.00
#
_symmetry.space_group_name_H-M   'P 1'
#
loop_
_entity.id
_entity.type
_entity.pdbx_description
1 polymer ?
#
loop_
_entity_poly.entity_id
_entity_poly.type
_entity_poly.pdbx_seq_one_letter_code
_entity_poly.pdbx_strand_id
1 'polypeptide(L)'
;MQILVRKLLQRISFKQATGCRAYCTKKVVDIGQPTPTSHPQLLKEGEITPGITSEEYISRRKRLLDLLPEKSVAIIAAAPVKMMTDVVPYTFRQDADYSYITGCQQPGGVAVLSHEYGLCMFMPEADPHDVIWQGEIAGVEAALKTFKAENAYPMRKLPEILPDIIRRSSKLFHNEQTATPTYMKLEPFQKAANNGKVEDLSSFTHELRWIKSPAELMLMRESASIACQALLQTMFHSKTYPYEAALSAKVEYESRMRGAQRMAFNPVVGGGPNASVIHYSRNDQRIKEGELVLMDVGCELHGYASDLTRTWPPCGSFSSAQVCAIGIFSSSAIDAPWNVVPLSDKQ
;
A
#
# COMPACT_ATOMS: atom_id res chain seq x y z
N MET A 1 -32.42 -10.68 -13.01
CA MET A 1 -31.62 -10.91 -11.81
C MET A 1 -32.17 -10.23 -10.56
N GLN A 2 -32.59 -8.96 -10.62
CA GLN A 2 -33.18 -8.23 -9.47
C GLN A 2 -34.46 -8.86 -8.87
N ILE A 3 -35.32 -9.50 -9.68
CA ILE A 3 -36.57 -10.12 -9.22
C ILE A 3 -36.32 -11.43 -8.42
N LEU A 4 -35.25 -12.15 -8.74
CA LEU A 4 -34.86 -13.38 -8.02
C LEU A 4 -34.31 -13.09 -6.63
N VAL A 5 -33.51 -12.03 -6.48
CA VAL A 5 -32.93 -11.61 -5.21
C VAL A 5 -34.01 -11.13 -4.23
N ARG A 6 -35.01 -10.37 -4.69
CA ARG A 6 -36.16 -9.97 -3.84
C ARG A 6 -37.00 -11.14 -3.33
N LYS A 7 -37.17 -12.20 -4.14
CA LYS A 7 -37.91 -13.41 -3.72
C LYS A 7 -37.12 -14.30 -2.75
N LEU A 8 -35.77 -14.28 -2.81
CA LEU A 8 -34.93 -15.01 -1.83
C LEU A 8 -34.93 -14.33 -0.45
N LEU A 9 -34.86 -12.99 -0.42
CA LEU A 9 -34.87 -12.24 0.84
C LEU A 9 -36.22 -12.29 1.61
N GLN A 10 -37.33 -12.51 0.91
CA GLN A 10 -38.66 -12.66 1.56
C GLN A 10 -38.92 -14.05 2.16
N ARG A 11 -38.07 -15.06 1.91
CA ARG A 11 -38.24 -16.42 2.44
C ARG A 11 -37.33 -16.77 3.63
N ILE A 12 -36.47 -15.86 4.07
CA ILE A 12 -35.66 -16.08 5.29
C ILE A 12 -36.46 -15.52 6.48
N SER A 13 -37.45 -16.29 6.91
CA SER A 13 -38.05 -16.11 8.23
C SER A 13 -37.04 -16.61 9.26
N PHE A 14 -36.35 -15.71 9.93
CA PHE A 14 -35.55 -16.03 11.10
C PHE A 14 -36.47 -16.49 12.22
N LYS A 15 -36.60 -17.81 12.44
CA LYS A 15 -37.06 -18.33 13.73
C LYS A 15 -36.06 -17.83 14.78
N GLN A 16 -36.55 -17.01 15.70
CA GLN A 16 -35.81 -16.58 16.88
C GLN A 16 -35.28 -17.82 17.62
N ALA A 17 -33.99 -18.06 17.56
CA ALA A 17 -33.31 -18.96 18.46
C ALA A 17 -33.23 -18.24 19.82
N THR A 18 -34.17 -18.52 20.71
CA THR A 18 -34.10 -18.15 22.11
C THR A 18 -32.96 -18.92 22.75
N GLY A 19 -31.84 -18.24 23.00
CA GLY A 19 -30.72 -18.85 23.72
C GLY A 19 -29.34 -18.24 23.46
N CYS A 20 -29.24 -17.19 22.68
CA CYS A 20 -27.97 -16.48 22.55
C CYS A 20 -27.78 -15.52 23.74
N ARG A 21 -26.86 -15.81 24.67
CA ARG A 21 -26.40 -14.83 25.66
C ARG A 21 -25.94 -13.60 24.87
N ALA A 22 -26.66 -12.49 25.07
CA ALA A 22 -26.23 -11.19 24.56
C ALA A 22 -24.89 -10.86 25.22
N TYR A 23 -23.81 -11.17 24.53
CA TYR A 23 -22.55 -10.48 24.83
C TYR A 23 -22.84 -9.01 24.49
N CYS A 24 -22.85 -8.17 25.52
CA CYS A 24 -22.90 -6.72 25.39
C CYS A 24 -21.57 -6.29 24.78
N THR A 25 -21.39 -6.55 23.48
CA THR A 25 -20.29 -6.01 22.72
C THR A 25 -20.56 -4.53 22.54
N LYS A 26 -19.74 -3.67 23.13
CA LYS A 26 -19.68 -2.27 22.72
C LYS A 26 -19.71 -2.27 21.20
N LYS A 27 -20.67 -1.55 20.62
CA LYS A 27 -20.78 -1.47 19.16
C LYS A 27 -19.44 -0.91 18.66
N VAL A 28 -18.63 -1.78 18.08
CA VAL A 28 -17.34 -1.37 17.49
C VAL A 28 -17.70 -0.50 16.29
N VAL A 29 -17.26 0.74 16.30
CA VAL A 29 -17.46 1.64 15.17
C VAL A 29 -16.50 1.18 14.08
N ASP A 30 -17.09 0.67 13.00
CA ASP A 30 -16.32 0.36 11.78
C ASP A 30 -16.05 1.66 11.04
N ILE A 31 -14.79 1.91 10.71
CA ILE A 31 -14.34 3.07 9.93
C ILE A 31 -13.77 2.63 8.57
N GLY A 32 -14.09 1.41 8.13
CA GLY A 32 -13.61 0.86 6.85
C GLY A 32 -12.11 0.55 6.80
N GLN A 33 -11.38 0.69 7.90
CA GLN A 33 -10.01 0.19 8.07
C GLN A 33 -9.84 -0.35 9.49
N PRO A 34 -8.85 -1.25 9.72
CA PRO A 34 -8.56 -1.79 11.04
C PRO A 34 -8.26 -0.70 12.08
N THR A 35 -8.78 -0.91 13.29
CA THR A 35 -8.50 -0.09 14.48
C THR A 35 -8.10 -1.01 15.64
N PRO A 36 -7.46 -0.49 16.70
CA PRO A 36 -7.16 -1.29 17.91
C PRO A 36 -8.40 -1.96 18.50
N THR A 37 -9.56 -1.33 18.38
CA THR A 37 -10.83 -1.86 18.92
C THR A 37 -11.42 -2.95 18.01
N SER A 38 -11.37 -2.78 16.69
CA SER A 38 -11.93 -3.76 15.74
C SER A 38 -10.98 -4.92 15.45
N HIS A 39 -9.66 -4.67 15.50
CA HIS A 39 -8.61 -5.64 15.15
C HIS A 39 -7.47 -5.65 16.19
N PRO A 40 -7.75 -6.01 17.46
CA PRO A 40 -6.76 -5.98 18.53
C PRO A 40 -5.59 -6.96 18.31
N GLN A 41 -5.75 -7.95 17.43
CA GLN A 41 -4.69 -8.86 17.00
C GLN A 41 -3.70 -8.22 16.01
N LEU A 42 -4.07 -7.11 15.37
CA LEU A 42 -3.31 -6.45 14.31
C LEU A 42 -2.74 -5.10 14.76
N LEU A 43 -3.49 -4.35 15.56
CA LEU A 43 -3.10 -3.02 16.05
C LEU A 43 -3.11 -2.96 17.57
N LYS A 44 -2.10 -2.32 18.12
CA LYS A 44 -2.01 -1.96 19.55
C LYS A 44 -2.72 -0.64 19.80
N GLU A 45 -3.06 -0.40 21.06
CA GLU A 45 -3.60 0.89 21.49
C GLU A 45 -2.64 2.02 21.12
N GLY A 46 -3.16 3.10 20.53
CA GLY A 46 -2.37 4.23 20.06
C GLY A 46 -1.86 4.11 18.61
N GLU A 47 -1.94 2.95 17.98
CA GLU A 47 -1.56 2.78 16.58
C GLU A 47 -2.71 3.21 15.63
N ILE A 48 -2.37 3.92 14.56
CA ILE A 48 -3.30 4.26 13.45
C ILE A 48 -3.23 3.20 12.35
N THR A 49 -2.02 2.74 12.04
CA THR A 49 -1.77 1.59 11.16
C THR A 49 -0.85 0.62 11.89
N PRO A 50 -0.82 -0.67 11.53
CA PRO A 50 -0.01 -1.65 12.23
C PRO A 50 1.44 -1.20 12.39
N GLY A 51 1.91 -1.15 13.63
CA GLY A 51 3.27 -0.75 14.00
C GLY A 51 3.55 0.75 14.03
N ILE A 52 2.64 1.61 13.54
CA ILE A 52 2.85 3.07 13.48
C ILE A 52 1.84 3.80 14.37
N THR A 53 2.34 4.52 15.35
CA THR A 53 1.50 5.23 16.35
C THR A 53 0.97 6.56 15.82
N SER A 54 -0.04 7.09 16.51
CA SER A 54 -0.58 8.44 16.27
C SER A 54 0.48 9.54 16.45
N GLU A 55 1.35 9.39 17.44
CA GLU A 55 2.44 10.32 17.72
C GLU A 55 3.45 10.37 16.57
N GLU A 56 3.73 9.23 15.95
CA GLU A 56 4.61 9.20 14.79
C GLU A 56 3.98 9.93 13.59
N TYR A 57 2.70 9.74 13.32
CA TYR A 57 1.99 10.50 12.27
C TYR A 57 2.00 12.01 12.54
N ILE A 58 1.76 12.42 13.78
CA ILE A 58 1.85 13.84 14.18
C ILE A 58 3.28 14.38 13.97
N SER A 59 4.29 13.61 14.34
CA SER A 59 5.69 13.97 14.12
C SER A 59 6.04 14.11 12.64
N ARG A 60 5.53 13.22 11.76
CA ARG A 60 5.73 13.29 10.29
C ARG A 60 5.15 14.60 9.73
N ARG A 61 3.95 14.98 10.16
CA ARG A 61 3.29 16.25 9.77
C ARG A 61 4.09 17.46 10.19
N LYS A 62 4.57 17.46 11.45
CA LYS A 62 5.42 18.54 11.96
C LYS A 62 6.70 18.66 11.13
N ARG A 63 7.40 17.56 10.89
CA ARG A 63 8.62 17.57 10.05
C ARG A 63 8.35 18.06 8.62
N LEU A 64 7.17 17.71 8.03
CA LEU A 64 6.81 18.26 6.72
C LEU A 64 6.60 19.77 6.78
N LEU A 65 5.91 20.26 7.79
CA LEU A 65 5.71 21.69 7.99
C LEU A 65 7.04 22.43 8.21
N ASP A 66 7.97 21.84 8.97
CA ASP A 66 9.29 22.42 9.22
C ASP A 66 10.13 22.57 7.92
N LEU A 67 9.88 21.73 6.92
CA LEU A 67 10.53 21.80 5.59
C LEU A 67 9.86 22.80 4.65
N LEU A 68 8.57 23.07 4.84
CA LEU A 68 7.79 23.94 3.95
C LEU A 68 8.00 25.41 4.30
N PRO A 69 8.05 26.31 3.30
CA PRO A 69 8.12 27.74 3.54
C PRO A 69 6.94 28.25 4.38
N GLU A 70 7.16 29.29 5.15
CA GLU A 70 6.08 29.95 5.91
C GLU A 70 4.91 30.36 5.03
N LYS A 71 3.70 30.27 5.57
CA LYS A 71 2.44 30.57 4.87
C LYS A 71 2.20 29.74 3.62
N SER A 72 2.89 28.61 3.47
CA SER A 72 2.60 27.65 2.42
C SER A 72 1.58 26.60 2.87
N VAL A 73 1.03 25.89 1.89
CA VAL A 73 0.03 24.84 2.08
C VAL A 73 0.42 23.63 1.23
N ALA A 74 0.45 22.45 1.85
CA ALA A 74 0.55 21.19 1.13
C ALA A 74 -0.85 20.59 0.94
N ILE A 75 -1.18 20.17 -0.28
CA ILE A 75 -2.45 19.50 -0.63
C ILE A 75 -2.11 18.11 -1.15
N ILE A 76 -2.58 17.09 -0.45
CA ILE A 76 -2.29 15.69 -0.75
C ILE A 76 -3.62 14.95 -0.95
N ALA A 77 -3.83 14.38 -2.13
CA ALA A 77 -5.03 13.60 -2.42
C ALA A 77 -4.84 12.12 -2.10
N ALA A 78 -5.89 11.48 -1.58
CA ALA A 78 -5.98 10.03 -1.54
C ALA A 78 -6.04 9.47 -2.97
N ALA A 79 -5.52 8.27 -3.16
CA ALA A 79 -5.69 7.56 -4.43
C ALA A 79 -7.18 7.36 -4.75
N PRO A 80 -7.61 7.51 -6.00
CA PRO A 80 -8.95 7.14 -6.41
C PRO A 80 -9.07 5.63 -6.58
N VAL A 81 -10.28 5.11 -6.50
CA VAL A 81 -10.57 3.75 -6.94
C VAL A 81 -10.37 3.68 -8.46
N LYS A 82 -9.49 2.79 -8.91
CA LYS A 82 -9.30 2.50 -10.34
C LYS A 82 -10.23 1.37 -10.74
N MET A 83 -10.94 1.55 -11.84
CA MET A 83 -11.88 0.56 -12.36
C MET A 83 -11.21 -0.31 -13.42
N MET A 84 -11.43 -1.62 -13.33
CA MET A 84 -11.06 -2.60 -14.36
C MET A 84 -12.10 -2.61 -15.49
N THR A 85 -13.37 -2.53 -15.09
CA THR A 85 -14.54 -2.36 -15.95
C THR A 85 -15.46 -1.34 -15.29
N ASP A 86 -16.59 -1.01 -15.90
CA ASP A 86 -17.54 -0.02 -15.35
C ASP A 86 -18.00 -0.32 -13.92
N VAL A 87 -17.96 -1.58 -13.49
CA VAL A 87 -18.49 -2.01 -12.18
C VAL A 87 -17.49 -2.83 -11.35
N VAL A 88 -16.33 -3.19 -11.90
CA VAL A 88 -15.33 -4.01 -11.20
C VAL A 88 -14.08 -3.18 -10.92
N PRO A 89 -13.76 -2.90 -9.65
CA PRO A 89 -12.55 -2.18 -9.33
C PRO A 89 -11.31 -3.09 -9.36
N TYR A 90 -10.14 -2.49 -9.65
CA TYR A 90 -8.87 -3.09 -9.27
C TYR A 90 -8.71 -3.10 -7.75
N THR A 91 -7.87 -3.99 -7.24
CA THR A 91 -7.48 -3.97 -5.83
C THR A 91 -6.95 -2.59 -5.47
N PHE A 92 -7.58 -1.94 -4.49
CA PHE A 92 -7.21 -0.59 -4.07
C PHE A 92 -5.83 -0.58 -3.42
N ARG A 93 -5.03 0.42 -3.77
CA ARG A 93 -3.79 0.77 -3.09
C ARG A 93 -3.77 2.28 -2.85
N GLN A 94 -3.57 2.66 -1.58
CA GLN A 94 -3.51 4.07 -1.21
C GLN A 94 -2.28 4.74 -1.80
N ASP A 95 -2.39 6.04 -2.04
CA ASP A 95 -1.25 6.90 -2.32
C ASP A 95 -0.25 6.88 -1.15
N ALA A 96 1.03 6.78 -1.48
CA ALA A 96 2.08 6.60 -0.48
C ALA A 96 2.24 7.84 0.42
N ASP A 97 2.18 9.04 -0.15
CA ASP A 97 2.33 10.28 0.61
C ASP A 97 1.10 10.58 1.45
N TYR A 98 -0.11 10.35 0.89
CA TYR A 98 -1.35 10.47 1.64
C TYR A 98 -1.38 9.51 2.84
N SER A 99 -1.03 8.24 2.61
CA SER A 99 -0.91 7.24 3.67
C SER A 99 0.12 7.62 4.72
N TYR A 100 1.31 8.08 4.29
CA TYR A 100 2.42 8.44 5.17
C TYR A 100 2.09 9.62 6.09
N ILE A 101 1.33 10.59 5.61
CA ILE A 101 0.95 11.80 6.36
C ILE A 101 -0.30 11.59 7.21
N THR A 102 -1.27 10.81 6.75
CA THR A 102 -2.58 10.69 7.41
C THR A 102 -2.80 9.38 8.15
N GLY A 103 -2.22 8.28 7.70
CA GLY A 103 -2.55 6.93 8.13
C GLY A 103 -3.88 6.40 7.56
N CYS A 104 -4.60 7.20 6.77
CA CYS A 104 -5.86 6.80 6.15
C CYS A 104 -5.61 5.90 4.94
N GLN A 105 -6.20 4.70 4.96
CA GLN A 105 -6.04 3.68 3.93
C GLN A 105 -7.22 3.64 2.94
N GLN A 106 -8.10 4.64 2.96
CA GLN A 106 -9.32 4.67 2.17
C GLN A 106 -9.27 5.69 1.03
N PRO A 107 -9.98 5.44 -0.09
CA PRO A 107 -9.99 6.34 -1.24
C PRO A 107 -10.77 7.63 -0.99
N GLY A 108 -10.56 8.61 -1.86
CA GLY A 108 -11.46 9.74 -2.05
C GLY A 108 -11.28 10.92 -1.09
N GLY A 109 -10.31 10.87 -0.16
CA GLY A 109 -10.01 11.98 0.74
C GLY A 109 -9.04 13.00 0.16
N VAL A 110 -9.02 14.21 0.73
CA VAL A 110 -8.00 15.23 0.50
C VAL A 110 -7.49 15.73 1.85
N ALA A 111 -6.18 15.68 2.04
CA ALA A 111 -5.49 16.25 3.20
C ALA A 111 -4.86 17.59 2.82
N VAL A 112 -5.06 18.58 3.65
CA VAL A 112 -4.47 19.93 3.53
C VAL A 112 -3.65 20.16 4.80
N LEU A 113 -2.37 20.44 4.64
CA LEU A 113 -1.45 20.65 5.77
C LEU A 113 -0.85 22.05 5.68
N SER A 114 -0.92 22.81 6.78
CA SER A 114 -0.34 24.16 6.90
C SER A 114 0.00 24.48 8.34
N HIS A 115 0.87 25.48 8.55
CA HIS A 115 1.19 25.97 9.91
C HIS A 115 -0.02 26.59 10.60
N GLU A 116 -0.96 27.19 9.85
CA GLU A 116 -2.13 27.88 10.42
C GLU A 116 -3.21 26.89 10.87
N TYR A 117 -3.45 25.83 10.09
CA TYR A 117 -4.60 24.94 10.28
C TYR A 117 -4.22 23.55 10.78
N GLY A 118 -2.92 23.23 10.85
CA GLY A 118 -2.48 21.85 11.06
C GLY A 118 -2.91 20.94 9.92
N LEU A 119 -3.33 19.73 10.23
CA LEU A 119 -3.94 18.79 9.27
C LEU A 119 -5.45 19.05 9.20
N CYS A 120 -5.91 19.46 8.03
CA CYS A 120 -7.31 19.56 7.69
C CYS A 120 -7.66 18.46 6.68
N MET A 121 -8.60 17.59 7.00
CA MET A 121 -9.01 16.47 6.13
C MET A 121 -10.40 16.71 5.55
N PHE A 122 -10.53 16.58 4.24
CA PHE A 122 -11.81 16.48 3.56
C PHE A 122 -12.10 15.00 3.31
N MET A 123 -13.17 14.50 3.93
CA MET A 123 -13.48 13.07 3.94
C MET A 123 -14.70 12.76 3.08
N PRO A 124 -14.71 11.62 2.39
CA PRO A 124 -15.90 11.17 1.70
C PRO A 124 -17.04 10.93 2.71
N GLU A 125 -18.26 11.02 2.21
CA GLU A 125 -19.46 10.72 2.99
C GLU A 125 -20.04 9.40 2.50
N ALA A 126 -20.36 8.53 3.45
CA ALA A 126 -21.04 7.27 3.14
C ALA A 126 -22.49 7.55 2.75
N ASP A 127 -22.90 7.18 1.55
CA ASP A 127 -24.31 7.03 1.22
C ASP A 127 -24.79 5.69 1.83
N PRO A 128 -25.94 5.65 2.53
CA PRO A 128 -26.50 4.40 3.06
C PRO A 128 -26.64 3.29 2.02
N HIS A 129 -26.86 3.64 0.77
CA HIS A 129 -26.90 2.68 -0.33
C HIS A 129 -25.51 2.11 -0.64
N ASP A 130 -24.47 2.95 -0.63
CA ASP A 130 -23.10 2.51 -0.91
C ASP A 130 -22.53 1.64 0.21
N VAL A 131 -22.90 1.89 1.47
CA VAL A 131 -22.53 1.06 2.62
C VAL A 131 -22.98 -0.40 2.45
N ILE A 132 -24.16 -0.64 1.84
CA ILE A 132 -24.65 -1.99 1.56
C ILE A 132 -23.73 -2.72 0.56
N TRP A 133 -23.09 -2.00 -0.34
CA TRP A 133 -22.25 -2.59 -1.41
C TRP A 133 -20.76 -2.63 -1.05
N GLN A 134 -20.27 -1.63 -0.34
CA GLN A 134 -18.82 -1.41 -0.15
C GLN A 134 -18.41 -1.45 1.33
N GLY A 135 -19.35 -1.49 2.26
CA GLY A 135 -19.08 -1.39 3.69
C GLY A 135 -18.94 0.05 4.18
N GLU A 136 -18.62 0.19 5.45
CA GLU A 136 -18.38 1.49 6.08
C GLU A 136 -17.12 2.15 5.57
N ILE A 137 -17.11 3.48 5.56
CA ILE A 137 -15.95 4.29 5.19
C ILE A 137 -15.60 5.28 6.30
N ALA A 138 -14.32 5.69 6.32
CA ALA A 138 -13.86 6.73 7.23
C ALA A 138 -14.47 8.09 6.85
N GLY A 139 -15.27 8.63 7.76
CA GLY A 139 -15.85 9.96 7.64
C GLY A 139 -15.11 11.00 8.49
N VAL A 140 -15.75 12.16 8.67
CA VAL A 140 -15.24 13.31 9.43
C VAL A 140 -14.87 12.91 10.87
N GLU A 141 -15.69 12.08 11.51
CA GLU A 141 -15.41 11.64 12.90
C GLU A 141 -14.13 10.81 13.01
N ALA A 142 -13.90 9.91 12.04
CA ALA A 142 -12.67 9.13 11.98
C ALA A 142 -11.45 10.01 11.73
N ALA A 143 -11.58 11.06 10.90
CA ALA A 143 -10.50 12.02 10.67
C ALA A 143 -10.04 12.69 11.98
N LEU A 144 -10.98 13.14 12.79
CA LEU A 144 -10.69 13.80 14.07
C LEU A 144 -10.19 12.81 15.13
N LYS A 145 -10.89 11.68 15.31
CA LYS A 145 -10.63 10.77 16.43
C LYS A 145 -9.48 9.80 16.15
N THR A 146 -9.45 9.21 14.96
CA THR A 146 -8.46 8.18 14.58
C THR A 146 -7.24 8.81 13.95
N PHE A 147 -7.41 9.60 12.88
CA PHE A 147 -6.28 10.19 12.16
C PHE A 147 -5.72 11.45 12.81
N LYS A 148 -6.31 11.91 13.91
CA LYS A 148 -5.83 13.08 14.67
C LYS A 148 -5.68 14.32 13.80
N ALA A 149 -6.65 14.56 12.93
CA ALA A 149 -6.75 15.82 12.20
C ALA A 149 -7.22 16.93 13.15
N GLU A 150 -6.66 18.12 13.01
CA GLU A 150 -7.09 19.30 13.75
C GLU A 150 -8.45 19.81 13.26
N ASN A 151 -8.68 19.64 11.94
CA ASN A 151 -9.95 20.00 11.30
C ASN A 151 -10.36 18.90 10.33
N ALA A 152 -11.68 18.67 10.22
CA ALA A 152 -12.20 17.73 9.23
C ALA A 152 -13.56 18.19 8.70
N TYR A 153 -13.76 18.01 7.42
CA TYR A 153 -14.98 18.41 6.72
C TYR A 153 -15.41 17.31 5.75
N PRO A 154 -16.71 17.23 5.43
CA PRO A 154 -17.15 16.38 4.35
C PRO A 154 -16.63 16.89 3.00
N MET A 155 -16.38 15.98 2.05
CA MET A 155 -15.80 16.31 0.73
C MET A 155 -16.62 17.37 -0.03
N ARG A 156 -17.96 17.40 0.13
CA ARG A 156 -18.82 18.43 -0.48
C ARG A 156 -18.47 19.86 -0.06
N LYS A 157 -17.81 20.04 1.10
CA LYS A 157 -17.37 21.35 1.61
C LYS A 157 -16.02 21.81 1.03
N LEU A 158 -15.32 20.94 0.33
CA LEU A 158 -14.01 21.28 -0.25
C LEU A 158 -14.08 22.48 -1.20
N PRO A 159 -15.06 22.62 -2.12
CA PRO A 159 -15.17 23.79 -3.00
C PRO A 159 -15.47 25.11 -2.26
N GLU A 160 -16.00 25.05 -1.03
CA GLU A 160 -16.31 26.24 -0.22
C GLU A 160 -15.09 26.68 0.61
N ILE A 161 -14.38 25.72 1.22
CA ILE A 161 -13.33 25.99 2.22
C ILE A 161 -11.93 26.11 1.59
N LEU A 162 -11.59 25.22 0.66
CA LEU A 162 -10.24 25.20 0.07
C LEU A 162 -9.87 26.49 -0.66
N PRO A 163 -10.79 27.19 -1.37
CA PRO A 163 -10.50 28.49 -1.97
C PRO A 163 -9.96 29.55 -1.00
N ASP A 164 -10.46 29.59 0.21
CA ASP A 164 -10.00 30.56 1.22
C ASP A 164 -8.60 30.22 1.71
N ILE A 165 -8.31 28.95 1.92
CA ILE A 165 -6.97 28.45 2.28
C ILE A 165 -5.98 28.81 1.17
N ILE A 166 -6.33 28.57 -0.10
CA ILE A 166 -5.50 28.89 -1.27
C ILE A 166 -5.21 30.41 -1.36
N ARG A 167 -6.21 31.25 -1.14
CA ARG A 167 -6.05 32.72 -1.22
C ARG A 167 -5.09 33.26 -0.16
N ARG A 168 -5.14 32.71 1.05
CA ARG A 168 -4.29 33.14 2.18
C ARG A 168 -2.86 32.61 2.11
N SER A 169 -2.62 31.53 1.39
CA SER A 169 -1.29 30.93 1.30
C SER A 169 -0.37 31.72 0.34
N SER A 170 0.93 31.74 0.63
CA SER A 170 1.97 32.28 -0.26
C SER A 170 2.31 31.31 -1.39
N LYS A 171 2.43 30.03 -1.08
CA LYS A 171 2.74 28.93 -2.01
C LYS A 171 1.84 27.74 -1.75
N LEU A 172 1.60 26.96 -2.79
CA LEU A 172 0.89 25.69 -2.75
C LEU A 172 1.84 24.59 -3.20
N PHE A 173 1.90 23.52 -2.41
CA PHE A 173 2.63 22.30 -2.76
C PHE A 173 1.65 21.18 -2.99
N HIS A 174 1.81 20.45 -4.07
CA HIS A 174 0.90 19.41 -4.46
C HIS A 174 1.66 18.33 -5.24
N ASN A 175 1.26 17.07 -5.12
CA ASN A 175 1.85 15.98 -5.89
C ASN A 175 0.99 15.68 -7.12
N GLU A 176 1.51 15.95 -8.32
CA GLU A 176 0.80 15.77 -9.58
C GLU A 176 0.67 14.30 -10.01
N GLN A 177 1.49 13.40 -9.44
CA GLN A 177 1.61 12.02 -9.95
C GLN A 177 0.47 11.10 -9.49
N THR A 178 -0.30 11.46 -8.47
CA THR A 178 -1.14 10.52 -7.76
C THR A 178 -2.58 10.41 -8.24
N ALA A 179 -3.15 11.44 -8.76
CA ALA A 179 -4.48 11.44 -9.40
C ALA A 179 -4.76 12.82 -9.98
N THR A 180 -5.81 12.94 -10.82
CA THR A 180 -6.37 14.25 -11.16
C THR A 180 -7.44 14.59 -10.12
N PRO A 181 -7.08 15.17 -8.97
CA PRO A 181 -8.03 15.39 -7.90
C PRO A 181 -9.03 16.47 -8.31
N THR A 182 -10.22 16.37 -7.74
CA THR A 182 -11.32 17.29 -8.05
C THR A 182 -10.97 18.74 -7.74
N TYR A 183 -10.12 19.01 -6.75
CA TYR A 183 -9.70 20.38 -6.39
C TYR A 183 -8.87 21.07 -7.47
N MET A 184 -8.19 20.34 -8.35
CA MET A 184 -7.45 20.93 -9.46
C MET A 184 -8.36 21.67 -10.45
N LYS A 185 -9.65 21.31 -10.49
CA LYS A 185 -10.66 21.98 -11.33
C LYS A 185 -11.19 23.28 -10.72
N LEU A 186 -10.88 23.56 -9.45
CA LEU A 186 -11.32 24.78 -8.78
C LEU A 186 -10.58 25.99 -9.37
N GLU A 187 -11.36 27.03 -9.70
CA GLU A 187 -10.82 28.26 -10.29
C GLU A 187 -9.69 28.89 -9.46
N PRO A 188 -9.76 28.95 -8.11
CA PRO A 188 -8.66 29.46 -7.30
C PRO A 188 -7.36 28.65 -7.41
N PHE A 189 -7.45 27.31 -7.55
CA PHE A 189 -6.28 26.47 -7.77
C PHE A 189 -5.67 26.74 -9.15
N GLN A 190 -6.49 26.79 -10.20
CA GLN A 190 -6.03 27.08 -11.56
C GLN A 190 -5.38 28.45 -11.67
N LYS A 191 -5.96 29.47 -11.03
CA LYS A 191 -5.33 30.80 -10.94
C LYS A 191 -3.97 30.75 -10.24
N ALA A 192 -3.88 30.00 -9.13
CA ALA A 192 -2.63 29.86 -8.41
C ALA A 192 -1.56 29.15 -9.27
N ALA A 193 -1.95 28.10 -10.00
CA ALA A 193 -1.06 27.39 -10.91
C ALA A 193 -0.58 28.29 -12.06
N ASN A 194 -1.48 29.01 -12.72
CA ASN A 194 -1.14 29.95 -13.81
C ASN A 194 -0.23 31.10 -13.35
N ASN A 195 -0.28 31.47 -12.08
CA ASN A 195 0.57 32.49 -11.48
C ASN A 195 1.89 31.95 -10.91
N GLY A 196 2.24 30.69 -11.18
CA GLY A 196 3.46 30.06 -10.67
C GLY A 196 3.50 29.87 -9.14
N LYS A 197 2.34 29.83 -8.49
CA LYS A 197 2.21 29.68 -7.04
C LYS A 197 2.22 28.19 -6.62
N VAL A 198 1.99 27.27 -7.54
CA VAL A 198 1.93 25.82 -7.30
C VAL A 198 3.29 25.21 -7.62
N GLU A 199 3.80 24.44 -6.67
CA GLU A 199 5.09 23.72 -6.78
C GLU A 199 4.87 22.22 -6.47
N ASP A 200 5.81 21.39 -6.90
CA ASP A 200 5.79 19.95 -6.63
C ASP A 200 6.15 19.65 -5.16
N LEU A 201 5.34 18.84 -4.52
CA LEU A 201 5.52 18.39 -3.13
C LEU A 201 6.53 17.24 -3.01
N SER A 202 6.81 16.52 -4.10
CA SER A 202 7.54 15.25 -4.09
C SER A 202 8.92 15.35 -3.44
N SER A 203 9.65 16.46 -3.66
CA SER A 203 10.98 16.66 -3.06
C SER A 203 10.93 16.66 -1.53
N PHE A 204 9.91 17.26 -0.94
CA PHE A 204 9.73 17.33 0.51
C PHE A 204 9.27 15.99 1.10
N THR A 205 8.33 15.32 0.45
CA THR A 205 7.86 14.00 0.91
C THR A 205 8.94 12.93 0.75
N HIS A 206 9.77 13.00 -0.30
CA HIS A 206 10.91 12.10 -0.47
C HIS A 206 11.97 12.33 0.61
N GLU A 207 12.29 13.58 0.94
CA GLU A 207 13.21 13.91 2.03
C GLU A 207 12.74 13.33 3.37
N LEU A 208 11.46 13.47 3.69
CA LEU A 208 10.88 12.90 4.91
C LEU A 208 10.98 11.37 4.97
N ARG A 209 10.81 10.71 3.82
CA ARG A 209 10.75 9.24 3.71
C ARG A 209 12.14 8.63 3.50
N TRP A 210 13.18 9.44 3.29
CA TRP A 210 14.55 8.99 3.09
C TRP A 210 15.08 8.25 4.32
N ILE A 211 14.95 8.84 5.49
CA ILE A 211 15.35 8.23 6.76
C ILE A 211 14.13 7.58 7.43
N LYS A 212 14.20 6.26 7.61
CA LYS A 212 13.11 5.47 8.18
C LYS A 212 13.17 5.50 9.70
N SER A 213 12.01 5.59 10.34
CA SER A 213 11.89 5.44 11.79
C SER A 213 12.17 3.99 12.24
N PRO A 214 12.41 3.75 13.53
CA PRO A 214 12.54 2.38 14.05
C PRO A 214 11.29 1.51 13.75
N ALA A 215 10.09 2.07 13.81
CA ALA A 215 8.85 1.38 13.48
C ALA A 215 8.77 1.01 12.01
N GLU A 216 9.13 1.93 11.10
CA GLU A 216 9.22 1.67 9.67
C GLU A 216 10.25 0.57 9.35
N LEU A 217 11.42 0.61 9.99
CA LEU A 217 12.45 -0.43 9.83
C LEU A 217 11.95 -1.81 10.28
N MET A 218 11.12 -1.89 11.33
CA MET A 218 10.50 -3.14 11.74
C MET A 218 9.58 -3.70 10.65
N LEU A 219 8.69 -2.89 10.10
CA LEU A 219 7.78 -3.29 9.02
C LEU A 219 8.53 -3.70 7.75
N MET A 220 9.60 -2.98 7.39
CA MET A 220 10.44 -3.34 6.26
C MET A 220 11.16 -4.68 6.47
N ARG A 221 11.68 -4.94 7.68
CA ARG A 221 12.29 -6.24 8.01
C ARG A 221 11.28 -7.38 7.96
N GLU A 222 10.08 -7.15 8.46
CA GLU A 222 9.00 -8.14 8.41
C GLU A 222 8.56 -8.42 6.97
N SER A 223 8.38 -7.38 6.15
CA SER A 223 8.11 -7.52 4.71
C SER A 223 9.20 -8.33 4.01
N ALA A 224 10.48 -8.01 4.28
CA ALA A 224 11.61 -8.76 3.72
C ALA A 224 11.64 -10.22 4.19
N SER A 225 11.36 -10.48 5.46
CA SER A 225 11.26 -11.83 6.01
C SER A 225 10.16 -12.65 5.33
N ILE A 226 8.97 -12.07 5.13
CA ILE A 226 7.86 -12.73 4.42
C ILE A 226 8.28 -13.06 2.99
N ALA A 227 8.86 -12.10 2.26
CA ALA A 227 9.29 -12.32 0.88
C ALA A 227 10.40 -13.40 0.77
N CYS A 228 11.37 -13.41 1.70
CA CYS A 228 12.40 -14.45 1.75
C CYS A 228 11.81 -15.83 1.95
N GLN A 229 10.86 -15.97 2.90
CA GLN A 229 10.20 -17.26 3.17
C GLN A 229 9.35 -17.70 1.98
N ALA A 230 8.61 -16.77 1.36
CA ALA A 230 7.80 -17.06 0.19
C ALA A 230 8.66 -17.50 -1.00
N LEU A 231 9.77 -16.82 -1.25
CA LEU A 231 10.71 -17.18 -2.30
C LEU A 231 11.33 -18.56 -2.03
N LEU A 232 11.75 -18.83 -0.80
CA LEU A 232 12.30 -20.13 -0.43
C LEU A 232 11.31 -21.29 -0.71
N GLN A 233 10.05 -21.12 -0.33
CA GLN A 233 9.01 -22.11 -0.64
C GLN A 233 8.79 -22.26 -2.14
N THR A 234 8.92 -21.19 -2.90
CA THR A 234 8.82 -21.21 -4.36
C THR A 234 10.00 -21.94 -4.99
N MET A 235 11.21 -21.75 -4.46
CA MET A 235 12.41 -22.48 -4.91
C MET A 235 12.22 -24.00 -4.75
N PHE A 236 11.74 -24.47 -3.59
CA PHE A 236 11.45 -25.90 -3.38
C PHE A 236 10.37 -26.42 -4.35
N HIS A 237 9.43 -25.60 -4.73
CA HIS A 237 8.34 -25.97 -5.63
C HIS A 237 8.75 -26.01 -7.11
N SER A 238 9.81 -25.30 -7.48
CA SER A 238 10.24 -25.09 -8.86
C SER A 238 10.58 -26.39 -9.59
N LYS A 239 11.06 -27.41 -8.88
CA LYS A 239 11.35 -28.73 -9.46
C LYS A 239 10.08 -29.43 -9.97
N THR A 240 8.96 -29.28 -9.25
CA THR A 240 7.68 -29.94 -9.60
C THR A 240 6.94 -29.17 -10.68
N TYR A 241 7.04 -27.84 -10.66
CA TYR A 241 6.32 -26.94 -11.57
C TYR A 241 7.28 -25.99 -12.28
N PRO A 242 7.99 -26.45 -13.31
CA PRO A 242 8.97 -25.64 -14.02
C PRO A 242 8.30 -24.70 -15.05
N TYR A 243 7.38 -23.86 -14.59
CA TYR A 243 6.71 -22.83 -15.37
C TYR A 243 6.81 -21.49 -14.67
N GLU A 244 7.19 -20.45 -15.41
CA GLU A 244 7.30 -19.09 -14.89
C GLU A 244 6.01 -18.62 -14.21
N ALA A 245 4.85 -18.83 -14.86
CA ALA A 245 3.54 -18.49 -14.29
C ALA A 245 3.22 -19.24 -12.99
N ALA A 246 3.61 -20.53 -12.88
CA ALA A 246 3.35 -21.31 -11.67
C ALA A 246 4.21 -20.81 -10.50
N LEU A 247 5.46 -20.44 -10.77
CA LEU A 247 6.34 -19.87 -9.74
C LEU A 247 5.89 -18.47 -9.32
N SER A 248 5.42 -17.64 -10.26
CA SER A 248 4.81 -16.34 -9.96
C SER A 248 3.59 -16.48 -9.05
N ALA A 249 2.67 -17.39 -9.39
CA ALA A 249 1.49 -17.65 -8.56
C ALA A 249 1.87 -18.21 -7.18
N LYS A 250 2.90 -19.06 -7.11
CA LYS A 250 3.36 -19.66 -5.84
C LYS A 250 3.92 -18.63 -4.89
N VAL A 251 4.78 -17.72 -5.36
CA VAL A 251 5.38 -16.70 -4.50
C VAL A 251 4.32 -15.70 -4.01
N GLU A 252 3.34 -15.36 -4.84
CA GLU A 252 2.23 -14.50 -4.42
C GLU A 252 1.37 -15.21 -3.36
N TYR A 253 1.00 -16.46 -3.57
CA TYR A 253 0.28 -17.26 -2.58
C TYR A 253 1.01 -17.32 -1.24
N GLU A 254 2.30 -17.66 -1.25
CA GLU A 254 3.10 -17.76 -0.03
C GLU A 254 3.24 -16.43 0.71
N SER A 255 3.38 -15.32 -0.03
CA SER A 255 3.46 -13.99 0.56
C SER A 255 2.15 -13.61 1.25
N ARG A 256 1.01 -13.83 0.58
CA ARG A 256 -0.31 -13.52 1.12
C ARG A 256 -0.68 -14.40 2.32
N MET A 257 -0.32 -15.69 2.30
CA MET A 257 -0.54 -16.60 3.43
C MET A 257 0.25 -16.21 4.67
N ARG A 258 1.31 -15.41 4.52
CA ARG A 258 2.13 -14.87 5.62
C ARG A 258 1.75 -13.47 6.06
N GLY A 259 0.67 -12.91 5.50
CA GLY A 259 0.10 -11.63 5.93
C GLY A 259 0.39 -10.44 5.03
N ALA A 260 1.17 -10.59 3.96
CA ALA A 260 1.34 -9.52 2.98
C ALA A 260 0.02 -9.19 2.27
N GLN A 261 -0.29 -7.91 2.11
CA GLN A 261 -1.52 -7.48 1.46
C GLN A 261 -1.46 -7.69 -0.06
N ARG A 262 -0.28 -7.58 -0.65
CA ARG A 262 -0.03 -7.73 -2.10
C ARG A 262 1.44 -7.96 -2.40
N MET A 263 1.74 -8.25 -3.66
CA MET A 263 3.11 -8.12 -4.17
C MET A 263 3.47 -6.64 -4.28
N ALA A 264 4.73 -6.29 -4.01
CA ALA A 264 5.23 -4.91 -4.10
C ALA A 264 5.29 -4.44 -5.56
N PHE A 265 5.55 -5.36 -6.46
CA PHE A 265 5.56 -5.21 -7.92
C PHE A 265 5.19 -6.55 -8.58
N ASN A 266 4.96 -6.54 -9.87
CA ASN A 266 4.70 -7.78 -10.60
C ASN A 266 5.94 -8.68 -10.54
N PRO A 267 5.83 -9.93 -10.04
CA PRO A 267 6.98 -10.84 -9.98
C PRO A 267 7.67 -10.98 -11.33
N VAL A 268 8.98 -10.80 -11.35
CA VAL A 268 9.82 -11.12 -12.50
C VAL A 268 10.27 -12.56 -12.36
N VAL A 269 9.85 -13.44 -13.28
CA VAL A 269 10.21 -14.86 -13.27
C VAL A 269 10.74 -15.22 -14.65
N GLY A 270 12.05 -15.21 -14.82
CA GLY A 270 12.69 -15.49 -16.10
C GLY A 270 13.46 -16.80 -16.09
N GLY A 271 13.04 -17.76 -16.92
CA GLY A 271 13.78 -19.01 -17.19
C GLY A 271 14.75 -18.86 -18.36
N GLY A 272 15.98 -19.42 -18.23
CA GLY A 272 16.96 -19.39 -19.30
C GLY A 272 17.22 -17.98 -19.87
N PRO A 273 17.06 -17.76 -21.19
CA PRO A 273 17.31 -16.44 -21.82
C PRO A 273 16.43 -15.30 -21.28
N ASN A 274 15.22 -15.59 -20.78
CA ASN A 274 14.32 -14.59 -20.21
C ASN A 274 14.89 -13.92 -18.96
N ALA A 275 15.78 -14.61 -18.23
CA ALA A 275 16.48 -14.10 -17.07
C ALA A 275 17.41 -12.91 -17.37
N SER A 276 17.73 -12.65 -18.63
CA SER A 276 18.53 -11.49 -19.04
C SER A 276 17.71 -10.21 -19.26
N VAL A 277 16.37 -10.29 -19.20
CA VAL A 277 15.47 -9.15 -19.34
C VAL A 277 15.15 -8.63 -17.94
N ILE A 278 15.65 -7.44 -17.59
CA ILE A 278 15.60 -6.90 -16.23
C ILE A 278 14.16 -6.82 -15.68
N HIS A 279 13.22 -6.26 -16.42
CA HIS A 279 11.82 -6.19 -16.03
C HIS A 279 10.95 -7.13 -16.87
N TYR A 280 11.36 -8.39 -16.96
CA TYR A 280 10.58 -9.42 -17.65
C TYR A 280 9.22 -9.62 -16.95
N SER A 281 8.15 -9.47 -17.69
CA SER A 281 6.79 -9.43 -17.09
C SER A 281 5.82 -10.47 -17.66
N ARG A 282 6.21 -11.18 -18.73
CA ARG A 282 5.30 -12.13 -19.39
C ARG A 282 5.04 -13.36 -18.54
N ASN A 283 6.10 -13.92 -17.94
CA ASN A 283 6.03 -15.09 -17.06
C ASN A 283 5.23 -16.25 -17.68
N ASP A 284 5.39 -16.51 -18.99
CA ASP A 284 4.51 -17.40 -19.75
C ASP A 284 5.23 -18.65 -20.31
N GLN A 285 6.52 -18.78 -20.04
CA GLN A 285 7.33 -19.84 -20.60
C GLN A 285 7.53 -21.03 -19.64
N ARG A 286 7.76 -22.20 -20.25
CA ARG A 286 8.28 -23.34 -19.52
C ARG A 286 9.79 -23.20 -19.37
N ILE A 287 10.29 -23.42 -18.17
CA ILE A 287 11.72 -23.48 -17.86
C ILE A 287 12.22 -24.84 -18.27
N LYS A 288 13.22 -24.91 -19.15
CA LYS A 288 13.75 -26.16 -19.69
C LYS A 288 14.73 -26.80 -18.68
N GLU A 289 14.91 -28.09 -18.84
CA GLU A 289 15.91 -28.82 -18.05
C GLU A 289 17.32 -28.25 -18.29
N GLY A 290 18.05 -28.05 -17.18
CA GLY A 290 19.40 -27.45 -17.23
C GLY A 290 19.43 -25.93 -17.28
N GLU A 291 18.30 -25.25 -17.46
CA GLU A 291 18.25 -23.79 -17.38
C GLU A 291 18.20 -23.30 -15.92
N LEU A 292 18.72 -22.11 -15.70
CA LEU A 292 18.52 -21.36 -14.46
C LEU A 292 17.20 -20.59 -14.52
N VAL A 293 16.59 -20.34 -13.38
CA VAL A 293 15.54 -19.36 -13.22
C VAL A 293 16.05 -18.21 -12.35
N LEU A 294 15.83 -16.98 -12.82
CA LEU A 294 15.95 -15.77 -12.02
C LEU A 294 14.57 -15.36 -11.57
N MET A 295 14.41 -15.08 -10.30
CA MET A 295 13.19 -14.53 -9.75
C MET A 295 13.51 -13.29 -8.95
N ASP A 296 12.87 -12.18 -9.34
CA ASP A 296 12.91 -10.91 -8.65
C ASP A 296 11.50 -10.60 -8.12
N VAL A 297 11.39 -10.50 -6.80
CA VAL A 297 10.10 -10.46 -6.09
C VAL A 297 10.18 -9.60 -4.84
N GLY A 298 9.03 -9.09 -4.46
CA GLY A 298 8.84 -8.42 -3.20
C GLY A 298 7.38 -8.38 -2.82
N CYS A 299 7.10 -8.23 -1.55
CA CYS A 299 5.73 -8.06 -1.06
C CYS A 299 5.57 -6.71 -0.34
N GLU A 300 4.33 -6.27 -0.23
CA GLU A 300 3.96 -5.08 0.52
C GLU A 300 3.24 -5.48 1.81
N LEU A 301 3.81 -5.07 2.94
CA LEU A 301 3.24 -5.24 4.28
C LEU A 301 2.94 -3.86 4.88
N HIS A 302 1.66 -3.56 5.06
CA HIS A 302 1.17 -2.30 5.65
C HIS A 302 1.77 -1.03 5.00
N GLY A 303 1.95 -1.07 3.67
CA GLY A 303 2.52 0.03 2.89
C GLY A 303 4.05 0.01 2.76
N TYR A 304 4.75 -0.96 3.36
CA TYR A 304 6.21 -1.11 3.29
C TYR A 304 6.58 -2.28 2.40
N ALA A 305 7.34 -1.99 1.35
CA ALA A 305 7.75 -2.95 0.33
C ALA A 305 9.08 -3.61 0.68
N SER A 306 9.23 -4.85 0.25
CA SER A 306 10.51 -5.56 0.11
C SER A 306 10.82 -5.80 -1.35
N ASP A 307 12.10 -6.11 -1.62
CA ASP A 307 12.62 -6.37 -2.95
C ASP A 307 13.83 -7.30 -2.82
N LEU A 308 13.79 -8.45 -3.51
CA LEU A 308 14.88 -9.42 -3.49
C LEU A 308 14.92 -10.28 -4.74
N THR A 309 16.13 -10.52 -5.24
CA THR A 309 16.35 -11.37 -6.41
C THR A 309 17.17 -12.60 -6.05
N ARG A 310 16.82 -13.77 -6.58
CA ARG A 310 17.60 -15.00 -6.51
C ARG A 310 17.58 -15.75 -7.84
N THR A 311 18.70 -16.44 -8.09
CA THR A 311 18.86 -17.29 -9.29
C THR A 311 19.26 -18.69 -8.86
N TRP A 312 18.56 -19.69 -9.37
CA TRP A 312 18.82 -21.10 -9.02
C TRP A 312 18.43 -22.03 -10.17
N PRO A 313 18.97 -23.29 -10.19
CA PRO A 313 18.51 -24.33 -11.09
C PRO A 313 17.26 -25.02 -10.54
N PRO A 314 16.11 -25.03 -11.24
CA PRO A 314 14.91 -25.75 -10.79
C PRO A 314 15.11 -27.25 -10.57
N CYS A 315 16.07 -27.86 -11.26
CA CYS A 315 16.43 -29.27 -11.07
C CYS A 315 17.06 -29.58 -9.68
N GLY A 316 17.46 -28.54 -8.92
CA GLY A 316 18.03 -28.64 -7.58
C GLY A 316 19.55 -28.79 -7.53
N SER A 317 20.25 -28.83 -8.67
CA SER A 317 21.72 -28.92 -8.72
C SER A 317 22.27 -28.05 -9.84
N PHE A 318 23.34 -27.30 -9.53
CA PHE A 318 24.06 -26.51 -10.52
C PHE A 318 24.97 -27.40 -11.38
N SER A 319 25.04 -27.14 -12.68
CA SER A 319 26.08 -27.74 -13.53
C SER A 319 27.47 -27.17 -13.21
N SER A 320 28.53 -27.85 -13.63
CA SER A 320 29.91 -27.37 -13.42
C SER A 320 30.13 -25.99 -14.03
N ALA A 321 29.54 -25.69 -15.21
CA ALA A 321 29.64 -24.39 -15.86
C ALA A 321 28.89 -23.31 -15.04
N GLN A 322 27.71 -23.62 -14.50
CA GLN A 322 26.95 -22.71 -13.64
C GLN A 322 27.67 -22.41 -12.33
N VAL A 323 28.28 -23.43 -11.70
CA VAL A 323 29.12 -23.24 -10.50
C VAL A 323 30.30 -22.34 -10.79
N CYS A 324 30.96 -22.52 -11.91
CA CYS A 324 32.11 -21.69 -12.34
C CYS A 324 31.63 -20.23 -12.53
N ALA A 325 30.50 -19.99 -13.23
CA ALA A 325 29.96 -18.65 -13.44
C ALA A 325 29.61 -17.97 -12.12
N ILE A 326 28.92 -18.66 -11.22
CA ILE A 326 28.57 -18.12 -9.89
C ILE A 326 29.83 -17.82 -9.06
N GLY A 327 30.85 -18.68 -9.12
CA GLY A 327 32.12 -18.46 -8.45
C GLY A 327 32.84 -17.20 -8.93
N ILE A 328 32.82 -16.91 -10.23
CA ILE A 328 33.37 -15.68 -10.81
C ILE A 328 32.57 -14.45 -10.31
N PHE A 329 31.27 -14.50 -10.34
CA PHE A 329 30.45 -13.40 -9.85
C PHE A 329 30.59 -13.19 -8.33
N SER A 330 30.69 -14.27 -7.54
CA SER A 330 30.88 -14.15 -6.09
C SER A 330 32.26 -13.56 -5.73
N SER A 331 33.29 -13.87 -6.46
CA SER A 331 34.61 -13.29 -6.23
C SER A 331 34.70 -11.81 -6.65
N SER A 332 33.94 -11.39 -7.67
CA SER A 332 33.83 -9.99 -8.07
C SER A 332 32.79 -9.19 -7.24
N ALA A 333 31.86 -9.88 -6.56
CA ALA A 333 30.81 -9.28 -5.73
C ALA A 333 31.25 -9.12 -4.26
N ILE A 334 32.46 -9.51 -3.87
CA ILE A 334 32.98 -9.27 -2.52
C ILE A 334 33.10 -7.76 -2.22
N ASP A 335 33.15 -6.92 -3.24
CA ASP A 335 33.10 -5.47 -3.13
C ASP A 335 31.70 -4.87 -3.35
N ALA A 336 30.68 -5.68 -3.59
CA ALA A 336 29.28 -5.25 -3.76
C ALA A 336 28.42 -5.77 -2.60
N PRO A 337 27.44 -5.00 -2.08
CA PRO A 337 26.69 -5.36 -0.87
C PRO A 337 25.65 -6.50 -1.03
N TRP A 338 25.81 -7.37 -2.03
CA TRP A 338 24.85 -8.45 -2.36
C TRP A 338 25.47 -9.83 -2.18
N ASN A 339 25.24 -10.45 -1.03
CA ASN A 339 25.72 -11.80 -0.76
C ASN A 339 24.85 -12.85 -1.45
N VAL A 340 25.40 -13.56 -2.43
CA VAL A 340 24.85 -14.85 -2.91
C VAL A 340 25.20 -15.90 -1.87
N VAL A 341 24.22 -16.41 -1.15
CA VAL A 341 24.38 -17.52 -0.19
C VAL A 341 24.15 -18.82 -0.94
N PRO A 342 25.16 -19.70 -1.09
CA PRO A 342 24.93 -21.06 -1.59
C PRO A 342 24.04 -21.84 -0.60
N LEU A 343 23.02 -22.49 -1.10
CA LEU A 343 22.27 -23.46 -0.30
C LEU A 343 23.18 -24.68 -0.04
N SER A 344 23.78 -24.77 1.14
CA SER A 344 24.48 -25.98 1.56
C SER A 344 23.45 -27.03 1.95
N ASP A 345 23.63 -28.25 1.41
CA ASP A 345 22.90 -29.44 1.83
C ASP A 345 23.14 -29.70 3.33
N LYS A 346 22.26 -29.22 4.17
CA LYS A 346 22.07 -29.83 5.53
C LYS A 346 20.68 -29.51 6.05
N GLN A 347 19.90 -30.61 6.14
CA GLN A 347 18.63 -30.88 6.81
C GLN A 347 17.37 -30.57 6.06
#